data_963fdc4f97f9e7b20cd30bdedfbb04d7
#
_entry.id   963fdc4f97f9e7b20cd30bdedfbb04d7
#
_cell.length_a   1.000
_cell.length_b   1.000
_cell.length_c   1.000
_cell.angle_alpha   90.00
_cell.angle_beta   90.00
_cell.angle_gamma   90.00
#
_symmetry.space_group_name_H-M   'P 1'
#
loop_
_entity.id
_entity.type
_entity.pdbx_description
1 polymer ?
#
loop_
_entity_poly.entity_id
_entity_poly.type
_entity_poly.pdbx_seq_one_letter_code
_entity_poly.pdbx_strand_id
1 'polypeptide(L)'
;MTQKRRAVTKRVPKNRKKRSKGATVLLSGFFFFLLTAVFVCLYLLVFMVSYVNGDSKINLEEYKENQDQTTIIYAYDTNNEVTELSRLHGEQNRVWVTYSENPDESVIPQNLANAYIALEDKRFYDHGGVDWFRTLSSAVRYHFKQGGSTLTQQLIKNLTGENGKTVNRKFYEILSALNLEKNASKQTILEAYMNTVYMSHG
;
A
#
# COMPACT_ATOMS: atom_id res chain seq x y z
N MET A 1 -56.93 20.01 -73.90
CA MET A 1 -56.26 18.72 -73.42
C MET A 1 -54.81 19.04 -73.05
N THR A 2 -54.51 19.14 -71.74
CA THR A 2 -53.21 19.59 -71.26
C THR A 2 -52.50 18.38 -70.58
N GLN A 3 -51.47 17.82 -71.25
CA GLN A 3 -50.72 16.72 -70.75
C GLN A 3 -49.70 17.20 -69.65
N LYS A 4 -49.88 16.70 -68.44
CA LYS A 4 -48.99 16.93 -67.30
C LYS A 4 -47.75 15.97 -67.42
N ARG A 5 -46.58 16.53 -67.74
CA ARG A 5 -45.31 15.77 -67.73
C ARG A 5 -44.92 15.45 -66.30
N ARG A 6 -44.84 14.15 -65.93
CA ARG A 6 -44.27 13.69 -64.63
C ARG A 6 -42.76 13.79 -64.68
N ALA A 7 -42.18 14.59 -63.76
CA ALA A 7 -40.75 14.63 -63.57
C ALA A 7 -40.25 13.36 -62.87
N VAL A 8 -39.40 12.62 -63.57
CA VAL A 8 -38.71 11.44 -63.03
C VAL A 8 -37.48 11.92 -62.25
N THR A 9 -37.55 11.89 -60.93
CA THR A 9 -36.39 12.13 -60.06
C THR A 9 -35.42 10.97 -60.08
N LYS A 10 -34.30 11.11 -60.77
CA LYS A 10 -33.19 10.15 -60.73
C LYS A 10 -32.57 10.12 -59.33
N ARG A 11 -32.76 8.99 -58.60
CA ARG A 11 -32.04 8.74 -57.36
C ARG A 11 -30.56 8.57 -57.66
N VAL A 12 -29.72 9.47 -57.13
CA VAL A 12 -28.26 9.35 -57.18
C VAL A 12 -27.83 8.18 -56.30
N PRO A 13 -27.09 7.20 -56.81
CA PRO A 13 -26.65 6.08 -56.01
C PRO A 13 -25.65 6.56 -54.94
N LYS A 14 -25.97 6.32 -53.66
CA LYS A 14 -25.10 6.63 -52.51
C LYS A 14 -23.87 5.75 -52.58
N ASN A 15 -22.75 6.31 -53.04
CA ASN A 15 -21.48 5.59 -53.21
C ASN A 15 -20.95 5.13 -51.82
N ARG A 16 -21.28 3.93 -51.38
CA ARG A 16 -20.73 3.28 -50.18
C ARG A 16 -19.30 2.90 -50.49
N LYS A 17 -18.32 3.71 -50.06
CA LYS A 17 -16.89 3.33 -50.08
C LYS A 17 -16.75 1.97 -49.37
N LYS A 18 -16.47 0.90 -50.11
CA LYS A 18 -16.11 -0.41 -49.54
C LYS A 18 -14.80 -0.24 -48.76
N ARG A 19 -14.85 -0.43 -47.43
CA ARG A 19 -13.64 -0.46 -46.62
C ARG A 19 -12.74 -1.58 -47.14
N SER A 20 -11.42 -1.31 -47.31
CA SER A 20 -10.48 -2.34 -47.75
C SER A 20 -10.47 -3.49 -46.72
N LYS A 21 -10.36 -4.74 -47.16
CA LYS A 21 -10.31 -5.90 -46.26
C LYS A 21 -9.20 -5.77 -45.22
N GLY A 22 -8.04 -5.18 -45.58
CA GLY A 22 -6.95 -4.90 -44.67
C GLY A 22 -7.32 -3.92 -43.53
N ALA A 23 -8.04 -2.85 -43.85
CA ALA A 23 -8.50 -1.90 -42.82
C ALA A 23 -9.51 -2.53 -41.84
N THR A 24 -10.33 -3.46 -42.29
CA THR A 24 -11.27 -4.19 -41.42
C THR A 24 -10.52 -5.14 -40.48
N VAL A 25 -9.52 -5.86 -40.98
CA VAL A 25 -8.68 -6.78 -40.15
C VAL A 25 -7.90 -6.00 -39.11
N LEU A 26 -7.28 -4.87 -39.47
CA LEU A 26 -6.57 -4.02 -38.51
C LEU A 26 -7.51 -3.47 -37.43
N LEU A 27 -8.70 -3.02 -37.82
CA LEU A 27 -9.68 -2.50 -36.87
C LEU A 27 -10.20 -3.59 -35.93
N SER A 28 -10.48 -4.80 -36.44
CA SER A 28 -10.89 -5.92 -35.57
C SER A 28 -9.78 -6.35 -34.61
N GLY A 29 -8.52 -6.39 -35.07
CA GLY A 29 -7.36 -6.65 -34.19
C GLY A 29 -7.20 -5.60 -33.10
N PHE A 30 -7.38 -4.33 -33.44
CA PHE A 30 -7.35 -3.25 -32.46
C PHE A 30 -8.47 -3.38 -31.39
N PHE A 31 -9.69 -3.69 -31.82
CA PHE A 31 -10.80 -3.92 -30.89
C PHE A 31 -10.60 -5.15 -30.01
N PHE A 32 -10.04 -6.20 -30.55
CA PHE A 32 -9.70 -7.39 -29.77
C PHE A 32 -8.64 -7.08 -28.73
N PHE A 33 -7.57 -6.36 -29.09
CA PHE A 33 -6.55 -5.90 -28.16
C PHE A 33 -7.14 -5.00 -27.05
N LEU A 34 -8.00 -4.07 -27.42
CA LEU A 34 -8.65 -3.18 -26.45
C LEU A 34 -9.57 -3.97 -25.50
N LEU A 35 -10.29 -4.94 -26.00
CA LEU A 35 -11.15 -5.81 -25.19
C LEU A 35 -10.31 -6.64 -24.19
N THR A 36 -9.22 -7.27 -24.66
CA THR A 36 -8.31 -8.02 -23.77
C THR A 36 -7.69 -7.11 -22.71
N ALA A 37 -7.28 -5.90 -23.07
CA ALA A 37 -6.76 -4.93 -22.11
C ALA A 37 -7.79 -4.57 -21.03
N VAL A 38 -9.06 -4.36 -21.41
CA VAL A 38 -10.16 -4.10 -20.46
C VAL A 38 -10.35 -5.29 -19.52
N PHE A 39 -10.35 -6.53 -20.02
CA PHE A 39 -10.47 -7.71 -19.16
C PHE A 39 -9.31 -7.87 -18.19
N VAL A 40 -8.07 -7.61 -18.63
CA VAL A 40 -6.89 -7.63 -17.74
C VAL A 40 -7.00 -6.55 -16.66
N CYS A 41 -7.39 -5.33 -17.03
CA CYS A 41 -7.60 -4.27 -16.06
C CYS A 41 -8.69 -4.62 -15.03
N LEU A 42 -9.80 -5.20 -15.48
CA LEU A 42 -10.89 -5.63 -14.61
C LEU A 42 -10.43 -6.74 -13.64
N TYR A 43 -9.69 -7.73 -14.15
CA TYR A 43 -9.11 -8.79 -13.32
C TYR A 43 -8.17 -8.22 -12.24
N LEU A 44 -7.26 -7.32 -12.63
CA LEU A 44 -6.35 -6.66 -11.68
C LEU A 44 -7.11 -5.84 -10.64
N LEU A 45 -8.17 -5.15 -11.04
CA LEU A 45 -9.01 -4.38 -10.13
C LEU A 45 -9.71 -5.30 -9.12
N VAL A 46 -10.31 -6.40 -9.56
CA VAL A 46 -10.95 -7.39 -8.67
C VAL A 46 -9.92 -8.00 -7.73
N PHE A 47 -8.73 -8.35 -8.23
CA PHE A 47 -7.64 -8.85 -7.41
C PHE A 47 -7.21 -7.83 -6.34
N MET A 48 -7.01 -6.56 -6.71
CA MET A 48 -6.65 -5.49 -5.75
C MET A 48 -7.73 -5.30 -4.68
N VAL A 49 -9.00 -5.25 -5.10
CA VAL A 49 -10.14 -5.09 -4.18
C VAL A 49 -10.24 -6.28 -3.23
N SER A 50 -10.07 -7.51 -3.73
CA SER A 50 -10.07 -8.72 -2.92
C SER A 50 -8.91 -8.74 -1.92
N TYR A 51 -7.71 -8.35 -2.36
CA TYR A 51 -6.54 -8.28 -1.48
C TYR A 51 -6.72 -7.27 -0.34
N VAL A 52 -7.18 -6.06 -0.68
CA VAL A 52 -7.34 -4.96 0.29
C VAL A 52 -8.48 -5.24 1.28
N ASN A 53 -9.53 -5.96 0.85
CA ASN A 53 -10.68 -6.30 1.71
C ASN A 53 -10.52 -7.65 2.45
N GLY A 54 -9.45 -8.39 2.20
CA GLY A 54 -9.15 -9.62 2.94
C GLY A 54 -8.67 -9.32 4.36
N ASP A 55 -8.53 -10.37 5.16
CA ASP A 55 -7.96 -10.28 6.50
C ASP A 55 -6.56 -9.64 6.45
N SER A 56 -6.16 -9.00 7.54
CA SER A 56 -4.83 -8.37 7.62
C SER A 56 -3.74 -9.40 7.33
N LYS A 57 -2.89 -9.09 6.34
CA LYS A 57 -1.70 -9.89 6.03
C LYS A 57 -0.57 -9.66 7.02
N ILE A 58 -0.69 -8.59 7.81
CA ILE A 58 0.27 -8.20 8.84
C ILE A 58 -0.50 -8.12 10.16
N ASN A 59 -0.17 -9.02 11.07
CA ASN A 59 -0.72 -9.06 12.41
C ASN A 59 0.19 -8.26 13.34
N LEU A 60 -0.23 -7.02 13.65
CA LEU A 60 0.55 -6.13 14.53
C LEU A 60 0.58 -6.62 15.98
N GLU A 61 -0.47 -7.29 16.46
CA GLU A 61 -0.51 -7.83 17.82
C GLU A 61 0.50 -8.98 17.97
N GLU A 62 0.52 -9.90 17.02
CA GLU A 62 1.50 -11.00 17.00
C GLU A 62 2.94 -10.46 16.89
N TYR A 63 3.15 -9.40 16.09
CA TYR A 63 4.44 -8.74 15.99
C TYR A 63 4.86 -8.12 17.33
N LYS A 64 3.94 -7.45 18.02
CA LYS A 64 4.14 -6.86 19.34
C LYS A 64 4.51 -7.93 20.37
N GLU A 65 3.74 -9.03 20.47
CA GLU A 65 4.00 -10.14 21.37
C GLU A 65 5.38 -10.78 21.13
N ASN A 66 5.79 -10.91 19.87
CA ASN A 66 7.09 -11.48 19.53
C ASN A 66 8.27 -10.55 19.88
N GLN A 67 8.07 -9.25 19.98
CA GLN A 67 9.11 -8.30 20.39
C GLN A 67 9.42 -8.38 21.89
N ASP A 68 8.42 -8.69 22.70
CA ASP A 68 8.55 -8.75 24.17
C ASP A 68 9.14 -10.08 24.67
N GLN A 69 9.46 -11.03 23.79
CA GLN A 69 10.01 -12.34 24.16
C GLN A 69 11.50 -12.27 24.45
N THR A 70 11.82 -12.05 25.72
CA THR A 70 13.19 -12.19 26.26
C THR A 70 13.32 -13.55 26.96
N THR A 71 14.27 -14.38 26.53
CA THR A 71 14.57 -15.63 27.26
C THR A 71 15.39 -15.30 28.51
N ILE A 72 14.80 -15.54 29.66
CA ILE A 72 15.51 -15.36 30.94
C ILE A 72 16.00 -16.75 31.44
N ILE A 73 17.30 -16.87 31.69
CA ILE A 73 17.91 -18.06 32.26
C ILE A 73 18.02 -17.88 33.76
N TYR A 74 17.40 -18.77 34.50
CA TYR A 74 17.50 -18.81 35.95
C TYR A 74 18.43 -19.94 36.40
N ALA A 75 19.15 -19.74 37.48
CA ALA A 75 19.95 -20.75 38.14
C ALA A 75 19.69 -20.71 39.64
N TYR A 76 19.98 -21.84 40.31
CA TYR A 76 19.98 -21.85 41.76
C TYR A 76 21.35 -21.37 42.26
N ASP A 77 21.32 -20.44 43.21
CA ASP A 77 22.51 -20.00 43.91
C ASP A 77 23.03 -21.04 44.95
N THR A 78 24.08 -20.70 45.66
CA THR A 78 24.64 -21.56 46.71
C THR A 78 23.70 -21.77 47.89
N ASN A 79 22.68 -20.95 48.05
CA ASN A 79 21.65 -21.05 49.09
C ASN A 79 20.40 -21.76 48.60
N ASN A 80 20.41 -22.29 47.37
CA ASN A 80 19.28 -22.93 46.70
C ASN A 80 18.12 -21.96 46.39
N GLU A 81 18.42 -20.66 46.23
CA GLU A 81 17.48 -19.64 45.79
C GLU A 81 17.58 -19.44 44.28
N VAL A 82 16.40 -19.19 43.65
CA VAL A 82 16.34 -18.94 42.20
C VAL A 82 16.84 -17.54 41.93
N THR A 83 17.93 -17.41 41.18
CA THR A 83 18.52 -16.14 40.76
C THR A 83 18.53 -16.04 39.24
N GLU A 84 18.35 -14.87 38.72
CA GLU A 84 18.50 -14.61 37.29
C GLU A 84 19.99 -14.66 36.93
N LEU A 85 20.33 -15.60 36.04
CA LEU A 85 21.72 -15.78 35.59
C LEU A 85 22.02 -14.90 34.37
N SER A 86 21.12 -14.86 33.43
CA SER A 86 21.30 -14.10 32.18
C SER A 86 19.97 -13.84 31.48
N ARG A 87 19.93 -12.78 30.71
CA ARG A 87 18.88 -12.51 29.74
C ARG A 87 19.43 -12.63 28.33
N LEU A 88 18.84 -13.52 27.55
CA LEU A 88 19.17 -13.67 26.15
C LEU A 88 18.22 -12.76 25.37
N HIS A 89 18.77 -11.71 24.82
CA HIS A 89 18.02 -10.80 23.92
C HIS A 89 18.22 -11.29 22.49
N GLY A 90 17.19 -11.15 21.66
CA GLY A 90 17.34 -11.27 20.21
C GLY A 90 18.27 -10.16 19.67
N GLU A 91 18.45 -10.09 18.36
CA GLU A 91 19.28 -9.06 17.71
C GLU A 91 18.87 -7.62 18.06
N GLN A 92 17.63 -7.45 18.51
CA GLN A 92 17.06 -6.15 18.91
C GLN A 92 16.36 -6.30 20.27
N ASN A 93 16.98 -5.75 21.32
CA ASN A 93 16.34 -5.66 22.64
C ASN A 93 15.39 -4.44 22.64
N ARG A 94 14.19 -4.63 22.09
CA ARG A 94 13.18 -3.56 22.03
C ARG A 94 12.06 -3.86 23.03
N VAL A 95 11.77 -2.90 23.89
CA VAL A 95 10.56 -2.90 24.70
C VAL A 95 9.50 -2.10 23.94
N TRP A 96 8.35 -2.70 23.72
CA TRP A 96 7.25 -2.02 23.08
C TRP A 96 6.71 -0.90 23.97
N VAL A 97 6.64 0.32 23.44
CA VAL A 97 6.13 1.50 24.14
C VAL A 97 4.79 1.93 23.56
N THR A 98 3.83 2.19 24.44
CA THR A 98 2.46 2.52 24.07
C THR A 98 2.35 3.95 23.59
N TYR A 99 1.58 4.14 22.52
CA TYR A 99 1.10 5.44 22.08
C TYR A 99 -0.41 5.53 22.20
N SER A 100 -0.92 6.60 22.79
CA SER A 100 -2.34 6.94 22.81
C SER A 100 -2.52 8.40 22.44
N GLU A 101 -3.63 8.74 21.80
CA GLU A 101 -4.06 10.13 21.59
C GLU A 101 -4.41 10.82 22.92
N ASN A 102 -4.76 10.02 23.94
CA ASN A 102 -4.87 10.50 25.32
C ASN A 102 -3.47 10.56 25.96
N PRO A 103 -2.94 11.76 26.32
CA PRO A 103 -1.59 11.91 26.87
C PRO A 103 -1.38 11.12 28.19
N ASP A 104 -2.43 10.92 28.97
CA ASP A 104 -2.33 10.22 30.27
C ASP A 104 -2.12 8.71 30.10
N GLU A 105 -2.43 8.16 28.93
CA GLU A 105 -2.30 6.75 28.59
C GLU A 105 -1.10 6.46 27.69
N SER A 106 -0.40 7.50 27.21
CA SER A 106 0.68 7.39 26.25
C SER A 106 2.04 7.48 26.93
N VAL A 107 2.89 6.46 26.71
CA VAL A 107 4.32 6.52 27.07
C VAL A 107 5.10 7.32 26.03
N ILE A 108 4.70 7.23 24.75
CA ILE A 108 5.30 8.03 23.68
C ILE A 108 4.74 9.47 23.75
N PRO A 109 5.58 10.49 23.91
CA PRO A 109 5.12 11.88 23.95
C PRO A 109 4.42 12.31 22.66
N GLN A 110 3.29 13.00 22.77
CA GLN A 110 2.52 13.52 21.63
C GLN A 110 3.38 14.37 20.68
N ASN A 111 4.30 15.17 21.24
CA ASN A 111 5.20 15.99 20.43
C ASN A 111 6.14 15.16 19.55
N LEU A 112 6.56 13.97 20.02
CA LEU A 112 7.38 13.06 19.23
C LEU A 112 6.56 12.45 18.08
N ALA A 113 5.35 11.99 18.37
CA ALA A 113 4.43 11.47 17.36
C ALA A 113 4.13 12.53 16.28
N ASN A 114 3.81 13.76 16.70
CA ASN A 114 3.56 14.89 15.80
C ASN A 114 4.79 15.25 14.95
N ALA A 115 6.01 15.13 15.50
CA ALA A 115 7.24 15.37 14.76
C ALA A 115 7.44 14.34 13.64
N TYR A 116 7.19 13.05 13.91
CA TYR A 116 7.22 12.01 12.87
C TYR A 116 6.20 12.28 11.76
N ILE A 117 4.95 12.58 12.13
CA ILE A 117 3.91 12.93 11.16
C ILE A 117 4.32 14.14 10.32
N ALA A 118 4.83 15.20 10.96
CA ALA A 118 5.23 16.42 10.26
C ALA A 118 6.40 16.22 9.29
N LEU A 119 7.33 15.33 9.61
CA LEU A 119 8.52 15.06 8.80
C LEU A 119 8.26 14.04 7.71
N GLU A 120 7.61 12.94 8.06
CA GLU A 120 7.48 11.78 7.19
C GLU A 120 6.19 11.79 6.39
N ASP A 121 5.07 12.21 7.02
CA ASP A 121 3.75 12.07 6.39
C ASP A 121 2.75 13.13 6.90
N LYS A 122 2.89 14.36 6.45
CA LYS A 122 2.06 15.49 6.90
C LYS A 122 0.55 15.30 6.77
N ARG A 123 0.13 14.38 5.90
CA ARG A 123 -1.27 14.07 5.63
C ARG A 123 -1.65 12.68 6.15
N PHE A 124 -0.95 12.16 7.14
CA PHE A 124 -1.15 10.83 7.68
C PHE A 124 -2.63 10.53 8.01
N TYR A 125 -3.34 11.49 8.58
CA TYR A 125 -4.75 11.34 8.94
C TYR A 125 -5.72 11.54 7.76
N ASP A 126 -5.26 12.06 6.63
CA ASP A 126 -6.11 12.43 5.49
C ASP A 126 -6.20 11.32 4.41
N HIS A 127 -5.42 10.24 4.54
CA HIS A 127 -5.39 9.15 3.56
C HIS A 127 -5.50 7.77 4.22
N GLY A 128 -5.92 6.76 3.44
CA GLY A 128 -6.03 5.37 3.88
C GLY A 128 -4.81 4.53 3.49
N GLY A 129 -3.63 4.83 4.03
CA GLY A 129 -2.38 4.08 3.84
C GLY A 129 -1.51 4.56 2.68
N VAL A 130 -2.07 5.21 1.68
CA VAL A 130 -1.34 5.73 0.52
C VAL A 130 -1.76 7.16 0.22
N ASP A 131 -0.81 8.08 0.24
CA ASP A 131 -0.99 9.43 -0.29
C ASP A 131 -0.78 9.42 -1.81
N TRP A 132 -1.86 9.26 -2.56
CA TRP A 132 -1.82 9.13 -4.02
C TRP A 132 -1.20 10.35 -4.71
N PHE A 133 -1.47 11.55 -4.19
CA PHE A 133 -0.91 12.77 -4.77
C PHE A 133 0.62 12.81 -4.60
N ARG A 134 1.10 12.51 -3.40
CA ARG A 134 2.53 12.47 -3.09
C ARG A 134 3.22 11.32 -3.83
N THR A 135 2.61 10.14 -3.86
CA THR A 135 3.12 8.96 -4.57
C THR A 135 3.25 9.22 -6.06
N LEU A 136 2.23 9.78 -6.70
CA LEU A 136 2.24 10.08 -8.13
C LEU A 136 3.24 11.20 -8.47
N SER A 137 3.29 12.27 -7.68
CA SER A 137 4.24 13.37 -7.88
C SER A 137 5.69 12.90 -7.73
N SER A 138 5.97 12.01 -6.79
CA SER A 138 7.27 11.38 -6.59
C SER A 138 7.64 10.45 -7.75
N ALA A 139 6.68 9.69 -8.29
CA ALA A 139 6.89 8.85 -9.46
C ALA A 139 7.30 9.67 -10.70
N VAL A 140 6.61 10.79 -10.93
CA VAL A 140 6.84 11.66 -12.11
C VAL A 140 8.13 12.47 -11.96
N ARG A 141 8.40 13.06 -10.79
CA ARG A 141 9.54 13.96 -10.59
C ARG A 141 10.84 13.24 -10.28
N TYR A 142 10.78 12.16 -9.52
CA TYR A 142 11.98 11.53 -8.94
C TYR A 142 12.12 10.05 -9.24
N HIS A 143 11.30 9.47 -10.12
CA HIS A 143 11.30 8.04 -10.43
C HIS A 143 11.30 7.18 -9.16
N PHE A 144 10.45 7.53 -8.18
CA PHE A 144 10.34 6.90 -6.85
C PHE A 144 11.62 6.95 -5.99
N LYS A 145 12.57 7.83 -6.30
CA LYS A 145 13.84 7.89 -5.56
C LYS A 145 13.78 8.65 -4.24
N GLN A 146 12.77 9.50 -4.03
CA GLN A 146 12.66 10.32 -2.81
C GLN A 146 11.22 10.52 -2.33
N GLY A 147 11.00 10.37 -1.01
CA GLY A 147 9.95 11.03 -0.21
C GLY A 147 8.49 10.79 -0.55
N GLY A 148 8.16 9.77 -1.34
CA GLY A 148 6.77 9.48 -1.73
C GLY A 148 6.04 8.46 -0.85
N SER A 149 6.73 7.77 0.05
CA SER A 149 6.14 6.75 0.92
C SER A 149 5.48 7.37 2.14
N THR A 150 4.32 6.85 2.55
CA THR A 150 3.62 7.20 3.77
C THR A 150 4.23 6.48 4.99
N LEU A 151 3.85 6.90 6.20
CA LEU A 151 4.21 6.19 7.44
C LEU A 151 3.78 4.72 7.40
N THR A 152 2.56 4.45 6.93
CA THR A 152 2.03 3.09 6.80
C THR A 152 2.86 2.25 5.82
N GLN A 153 3.26 2.80 4.68
CA GLN A 153 4.14 2.11 3.73
C GLN A 153 5.54 1.86 4.31
N GLN A 154 6.07 2.79 5.09
CA GLN A 154 7.35 2.61 5.78
C GLN A 154 7.25 1.54 6.87
N LEU A 155 6.13 1.49 7.61
CA LEU A 155 5.86 0.43 8.58
C LEU A 155 5.88 -0.95 7.90
N ILE A 156 5.14 -1.12 6.80
CA ILE A 156 5.16 -2.37 6.01
C ILE A 156 6.58 -2.80 5.67
N LYS A 157 7.38 -1.86 5.16
CA LYS A 157 8.78 -2.10 4.83
C LYS A 157 9.59 -2.56 6.05
N ASN A 158 9.41 -1.94 7.21
CA ASN A 158 10.13 -2.28 8.44
C ASN A 158 9.74 -3.68 8.93
N LEU A 159 8.45 -4.02 8.89
CA LEU A 159 7.93 -5.32 9.34
C LEU A 159 8.34 -6.48 8.41
N THR A 160 8.44 -6.23 7.11
CA THR A 160 8.83 -7.27 6.14
C THR A 160 10.34 -7.42 5.96
N GLY A 161 11.13 -6.45 6.40
CA GLY A 161 12.58 -6.42 6.19
C GLY A 161 13.01 -6.27 4.72
N GLU A 162 12.06 -6.10 3.81
CA GLU A 162 12.34 -6.02 2.38
C GLU A 162 12.88 -4.66 1.96
N ASN A 163 14.20 -4.58 1.75
CA ASN A 163 14.90 -3.36 1.33
C ASN A 163 15.17 -3.26 -0.18
N GLY A 164 14.79 -4.25 -0.98
CA GLY A 164 14.99 -4.27 -2.43
C GLY A 164 14.28 -3.09 -3.14
N LYS A 165 14.93 -2.48 -4.14
CA LYS A 165 14.36 -1.36 -4.92
C LYS A 165 13.67 -1.89 -6.18
N THR A 166 12.64 -2.74 -6.02
CA THR A 166 11.88 -3.32 -7.14
C THR A 166 10.47 -2.75 -7.22
N VAL A 167 9.91 -2.74 -8.44
CA VAL A 167 8.52 -2.32 -8.67
C VAL A 167 7.54 -3.26 -7.97
N ASN A 168 7.80 -4.57 -8.00
CA ASN A 168 6.96 -5.59 -7.35
C ASN A 168 6.86 -5.35 -5.85
N ARG A 169 7.99 -5.07 -5.20
CA ARG A 169 8.01 -4.71 -3.77
C ARG A 169 7.16 -3.47 -3.50
N LYS A 170 7.31 -2.41 -4.31
CA LYS A 170 6.53 -1.18 -4.10
C LYS A 170 5.03 -1.40 -4.30
N PHE A 171 4.66 -2.27 -5.24
CA PHE A 171 3.27 -2.65 -5.43
C PHE A 171 2.71 -3.42 -4.22
N TYR A 172 3.47 -4.41 -3.71
CA TYR A 172 3.11 -5.14 -2.50
C TYR A 172 2.97 -4.21 -1.29
N GLU A 173 3.93 -3.31 -1.08
CA GLU A 173 3.93 -2.30 -0.03
C GLU A 173 2.67 -1.41 -0.06
N ILE A 174 2.26 -0.97 -1.27
CA ILE A 174 1.03 -0.18 -1.47
C ILE A 174 -0.21 -1.01 -1.08
N LEU A 175 -0.34 -2.22 -1.59
CA LEU A 175 -1.50 -3.07 -1.31
C LEU A 175 -1.59 -3.43 0.18
N SER A 176 -0.47 -3.76 0.80
CA SER A 176 -0.41 -4.09 2.23
C SER A 176 -0.71 -2.89 3.11
N ALA A 177 -0.27 -1.68 2.72
CA ALA A 177 -0.60 -0.45 3.42
C ALA A 177 -2.12 -0.15 3.37
N LEU A 178 -2.74 -0.32 2.20
CA LEU A 178 -4.20 -0.18 2.05
C LEU A 178 -4.98 -1.22 2.87
N ASN A 179 -4.49 -2.47 2.89
CA ASN A 179 -5.09 -3.55 3.67
C ASN A 179 -4.94 -3.28 5.18
N LEU A 180 -3.74 -2.89 5.65
CA LEU A 180 -3.48 -2.61 7.05
C LEU A 180 -4.37 -1.49 7.59
N GLU A 181 -4.51 -0.38 6.84
CA GLU A 181 -5.35 0.76 7.22
C GLU A 181 -6.86 0.45 7.32
N LYS A 182 -7.30 -0.63 6.71
CA LYS A 182 -8.66 -1.13 6.89
C LYS A 182 -8.85 -1.93 8.17
N ASN A 183 -7.80 -2.56 8.66
CA ASN A 183 -7.83 -3.51 9.77
C ASN A 183 -7.22 -2.95 11.06
N ALA A 184 -6.52 -1.81 11.00
CA ALA A 184 -5.89 -1.17 12.15
C ALA A 184 -6.19 0.33 12.21
N SER A 185 -6.27 0.87 13.42
CA SER A 185 -6.47 2.31 13.61
C SER A 185 -5.20 3.11 13.29
N LYS A 186 -5.36 4.40 12.99
CA LYS A 186 -4.23 5.33 12.82
C LYS A 186 -3.30 5.35 14.04
N GLN A 187 -3.87 5.31 15.22
CA GLN A 187 -3.13 5.24 16.48
C GLN A 187 -2.27 3.98 16.54
N THR A 188 -2.84 2.80 16.27
CA THR A 188 -2.13 1.52 16.27
C THR A 188 -1.00 1.50 15.23
N ILE A 189 -1.26 2.04 14.04
CA ILE A 189 -0.26 2.14 12.96
C ILE A 189 0.90 3.04 13.37
N LEU A 190 0.60 4.20 13.97
CA LEU A 190 1.61 5.16 14.42
C LEU A 190 2.44 4.57 15.58
N GLU A 191 1.79 3.90 16.55
CA GLU A 191 2.47 3.16 17.62
C GLU A 191 3.43 2.13 17.05
N ALA A 192 2.95 1.27 16.16
CA ALA A 192 3.75 0.25 15.52
C ALA A 192 4.93 0.85 14.71
N TYR A 193 4.69 1.94 14.00
CA TYR A 193 5.74 2.63 13.27
C TYR A 193 6.85 3.12 14.21
N MET A 194 6.51 3.79 15.29
CA MET A 194 7.49 4.35 16.24
C MET A 194 8.26 3.26 16.99
N ASN A 195 7.66 2.08 17.17
CA ASN A 195 8.33 0.93 17.77
C ASN A 195 9.20 0.13 16.77
N THR A 196 9.01 0.30 15.47
CA THR A 196 9.73 -0.46 14.43
C THR A 196 10.76 0.36 13.67
N VAL A 197 10.65 1.70 13.72
CA VAL A 197 11.61 2.56 13.02
C VAL A 197 13.02 2.40 13.60
N TYR A 198 14.00 2.23 12.70
CA TYR A 198 15.40 2.11 13.10
C TYR A 198 15.96 3.49 13.46
N MET A 199 16.34 3.64 14.71
CA MET A 199 17.00 4.85 15.23
C MET A 199 18.46 4.53 15.52
N SER A 200 19.34 4.45 14.52
CA SER A 200 20.76 4.06 14.64
C SER A 200 21.34 4.20 16.05
N HIS A 201 21.93 3.15 16.60
CA HIS A 201 22.46 3.04 17.98
C HIS A 201 21.41 2.82 19.08
N GLY A 202 20.41 1.94 18.80
CA GLY A 202 19.53 1.43 19.85
C GLY A 202 20.21 0.38 20.69
#